data_39c78ab18784b7c0048fea31ba70c4a8
#
_entry.id   39c78ab18784b7c0048fea31ba70c4a8
#
_cell.length_a   1.000
_cell.length_b   1.000
_cell.length_c   1.000
_cell.angle_alpha   90.00
_cell.angle_beta   90.00
_cell.angle_gamma   90.00
#
_symmetry.space_group_name_H-M   'P 1'
#
loop_
_entity.id
_entity.type
_entity.pdbx_description
1 polymer ?
#
loop_
_entity_poly.entity_id
_entity_poly.type
_entity_poly.pdbx_seq_one_letter_code
_entity_poly.pdbx_strand_id
1 'polypeptide(L)'
;MRAIGLMSGTSLDGVDVALIETDGDAIDGFGPASYRAYSDSERDLLRKALADAVSLTNRDLRPGALAEAEALVTRAHAEAVETFLKSNSLTRDAIDVIGF
;
A
#
# COMPACT_ATOMS: atom_id res chain seq x y z
N MET A 1 -2.11 -12.69 17.28
CA MET A 1 -2.57 -12.35 15.91
C MET A 1 -1.43 -11.71 15.13
N ARG A 2 -1.23 -12.16 13.93
CA ARG A 2 -0.26 -11.57 13.01
C ARG A 2 -0.97 -10.66 12.03
N ALA A 3 -0.54 -9.42 11.96
CA ALA A 3 -1.10 -8.43 11.06
C ALA A 3 -0.02 -7.85 10.15
N ILE A 4 -0.39 -7.56 8.93
CA ILE A 4 0.45 -6.80 8.02
C ILE A 4 -0.12 -5.39 7.92
N GLY A 5 0.71 -4.40 8.23
CA GLY A 5 0.39 -2.99 8.02
C GLY A 5 1.05 -2.46 6.76
N LEU A 6 0.30 -1.74 5.97
CA LEU A 6 0.77 -1.09 4.76
C LEU A 6 0.61 0.42 4.91
N MET A 7 1.60 1.16 4.47
CA MET A 7 1.54 2.62 4.48
C MET A 7 2.19 3.18 3.21
N SER A 8 1.46 4.03 2.52
CA SER A 8 2.03 4.84 1.45
C SER A 8 1.87 6.31 1.85
N GLY A 9 3.00 7.00 1.98
CA GLY A 9 3.00 8.38 2.45
C GLY A 9 2.61 9.39 1.38
N THR A 10 2.40 10.63 1.82
CA THR A 10 2.08 11.76 0.93
C THR A 10 3.25 12.15 0.03
N SER A 11 4.46 11.70 0.36
CA SER A 11 5.66 11.92 -0.47
C SER A 11 5.63 11.15 -1.80
N LEU A 12 4.74 10.16 -1.94
CA LEU A 12 4.61 9.31 -3.13
C LEU A 12 5.89 8.54 -3.46
N ASP A 13 6.66 8.18 -2.44
CA ASP A 13 7.93 7.47 -2.63
C ASP A 13 7.75 5.96 -2.81
N GLY A 14 6.80 5.37 -2.10
CA GLY A 14 6.57 3.93 -2.15
C GLY A 14 5.62 3.44 -1.09
N VAL A 15 5.59 2.12 -0.92
CA VAL A 15 4.73 1.43 0.03
C VAL A 15 5.59 0.74 1.09
N ASP A 16 5.38 1.09 2.36
CA ASP A 16 5.98 0.40 3.49
C ASP A 16 5.10 -0.77 3.91
N VAL A 17 5.74 -1.91 4.18
CA VAL A 17 5.07 -3.13 4.66
C VAL A 17 5.73 -3.57 5.95
N ALA A 18 4.96 -3.83 6.98
CA ALA A 18 5.49 -4.32 8.26
C ALA A 18 4.61 -5.43 8.83
N LEU A 19 5.24 -6.44 9.42
CA LEU A 19 4.56 -7.47 10.18
C LEU A 19 4.48 -7.05 11.64
N ILE A 20 3.29 -7.21 12.24
CA ILE A 20 3.02 -6.83 13.61
C ILE A 20 2.40 -8.02 14.33
N GLU A 21 2.88 -8.30 15.54
CA GLU A 21 2.21 -9.22 16.47
C GLU A 21 1.33 -8.37 17.39
N THR A 22 0.03 -8.67 17.41
CA THR A 22 -0.93 -7.89 18.20
C THR A 22 -2.06 -8.77 18.70
N ASP A 23 -2.69 -8.37 19.81
CA ASP A 23 -3.91 -8.98 20.33
C ASP A 23 -5.19 -8.25 19.88
N GLY A 24 -5.03 -7.19 19.09
CA GLY A 24 -6.11 -6.33 18.63
C GLY A 24 -6.21 -5.01 19.37
N ASP A 25 -5.71 -4.93 20.61
CA ASP A 25 -5.73 -3.72 21.44
C ASP A 25 -4.33 -3.11 21.59
N ALA A 26 -3.31 -3.95 21.64
CA ALA A 26 -1.94 -3.53 21.81
C ALA A 26 -1.02 -4.28 20.86
N ILE A 27 0.11 -3.68 20.53
CA ILE A 27 1.15 -4.31 19.71
C ILE A 27 2.10 -5.04 20.65
N ASP A 28 2.18 -6.37 20.50
CA ASP A 28 3.07 -7.20 21.33
C ASP A 28 4.50 -7.24 20.80
N GLY A 29 4.67 -6.99 19.49
CA GLY A 29 5.98 -7.00 18.87
C GLY A 29 5.95 -6.60 17.42
N PHE A 30 7.14 -6.35 16.87
CA PHE A 30 7.34 -6.02 15.48
C PHE A 30 8.14 -7.14 14.81
N GLY A 31 7.68 -7.56 13.63
CA GLY A 31 8.39 -8.50 12.80
C GLY A 31 9.19 -7.80 11.69
N PRO A 32 9.51 -8.52 10.61
CA PRO A 32 10.22 -7.93 9.49
C PRO A 32 9.42 -6.82 8.81
N ALA A 33 10.13 -5.97 8.08
CA ALA A 33 9.54 -4.87 7.30
C ALA A 33 10.22 -4.81 5.93
N SER A 34 9.49 -4.28 4.94
CA SER A 34 10.04 -4.05 3.61
C SER A 34 9.44 -2.78 2.98
N TYR A 35 9.96 -2.42 1.81
CA TYR A 35 9.59 -1.19 1.13
C TYR A 35 9.55 -1.44 -0.38
N ARG A 36 8.44 -1.05 -1.02
CA ARG A 36 8.33 -1.07 -2.47
C ARG A 36 8.35 0.37 -2.98
N ALA A 37 9.46 0.77 -3.57
CA ALA A 37 9.58 2.10 -4.16
C ALA A 37 8.70 2.24 -5.40
N TYR A 38 8.14 3.43 -5.59
CA TYR A 38 7.53 3.79 -6.87
C TYR A 38 8.60 4.23 -7.85
N SER A 39 8.45 3.82 -9.11
CA SER A 39 9.28 4.33 -10.21
C SER A 39 8.95 5.78 -10.52
N ASP A 40 9.80 6.44 -11.30
CA ASP A 40 9.55 7.84 -11.70
C ASP A 40 8.26 7.98 -12.49
N SER A 41 7.97 7.06 -13.41
CA SER A 41 6.73 7.07 -14.18
C SER A 41 5.50 6.82 -13.30
N GLU A 42 5.63 5.95 -12.30
CA GLU A 42 4.55 5.71 -11.33
C GLU A 42 4.28 6.96 -10.50
N ARG A 43 5.33 7.63 -10.02
CA ARG A 43 5.18 8.89 -9.28
C ARG A 43 4.55 9.98 -10.12
N ASP A 44 4.93 10.10 -11.40
CA ASP A 44 4.34 11.07 -12.31
C ASP A 44 2.84 10.85 -12.49
N LEU A 45 2.42 9.59 -12.63
CA LEU A 45 1.00 9.25 -12.72
C LEU A 45 0.25 9.64 -11.44
N LEU A 46 0.82 9.37 -10.26
CA LEU A 46 0.21 9.73 -8.99
C LEU A 46 0.09 11.24 -8.81
N ARG A 47 1.10 12.02 -9.21
CA ARG A 47 1.06 13.48 -9.17
C ARG A 47 -0.02 14.03 -10.09
N LYS A 48 -0.16 13.48 -11.29
CA LYS A 48 -1.21 13.83 -12.23
C LYS A 48 -2.59 13.56 -11.65
N ALA A 49 -2.76 12.41 -11.01
CA ALA A 49 -4.00 12.04 -10.35
C ALA A 49 -4.38 13.01 -9.23
N LEU A 50 -3.39 13.45 -8.44
CA LEU A 50 -3.63 14.45 -7.39
C LEU A 50 -4.10 15.78 -7.97
N ALA A 51 -3.49 16.22 -9.08
CA ALA A 51 -3.91 17.43 -9.77
C ALA A 51 -5.34 17.32 -10.30
N ASP A 52 -5.68 16.18 -10.89
CA ASP A 52 -7.03 15.91 -11.41
C ASP A 52 -8.06 15.84 -10.26
N ALA A 53 -7.67 15.33 -9.11
CA ALA A 53 -8.55 15.21 -7.94
C ALA A 53 -8.97 16.56 -7.37
N VAL A 54 -8.15 17.59 -7.51
CA VAL A 54 -8.44 18.94 -7.01
C VAL A 54 -9.73 19.52 -7.61
N SER A 55 -10.02 19.20 -8.88
CA SER A 55 -11.22 19.66 -9.56
C SER A 55 -12.38 18.67 -9.51
N LEU A 56 -12.25 17.59 -8.73
CA LEU A 56 -13.27 16.55 -8.66
C LEU A 56 -14.48 17.02 -7.84
N THR A 57 -15.65 16.98 -8.45
CA THR A 57 -16.91 17.39 -7.80
C THR A 57 -17.81 16.20 -7.43
N ASN A 58 -17.53 15.03 -7.96
CA ASN A 58 -18.29 13.80 -7.71
C ASN A 58 -17.31 12.68 -7.36
N ARG A 59 -17.50 12.06 -6.19
CA ARG A 59 -16.64 10.98 -5.69
C ARG A 59 -16.63 9.71 -6.55
N ASP A 60 -17.72 9.49 -7.29
CA ASP A 60 -17.83 8.31 -8.15
C ASP A 60 -17.14 8.47 -9.49
N LEU A 61 -16.74 9.70 -9.83
CA LEU A 61 -16.03 9.96 -11.06
C LEU A 61 -14.53 9.75 -10.90
N ARG A 62 -13.91 9.22 -11.95
CA ARG A 62 -12.46 9.02 -12.00
C ARG A 62 -11.91 9.62 -13.31
N PRO A 63 -11.99 10.97 -13.46
CA PRO A 63 -11.50 11.62 -14.67
C PRO A 63 -9.99 11.61 -14.78
N GLY A 64 -9.48 11.72 -16.00
CA GLY A 64 -8.07 11.83 -16.27
C GLY A 64 -7.27 10.63 -15.77
N ALA A 65 -6.24 10.89 -14.96
CA ALA A 65 -5.33 9.86 -14.44
C ALA A 65 -5.85 9.14 -13.19
N LEU A 66 -7.01 9.51 -12.64
CA LEU A 66 -7.49 8.95 -11.37
C LEU A 66 -7.76 7.45 -11.43
N ALA A 67 -8.39 6.97 -12.49
CA ALA A 67 -8.68 5.54 -12.64
C ALA A 67 -7.39 4.71 -12.76
N GLU A 68 -6.42 5.20 -13.52
CA GLU A 68 -5.11 4.54 -13.67
C GLU A 68 -4.32 4.56 -12.37
N ALA A 69 -4.37 5.69 -11.65
CA ALA A 69 -3.69 5.83 -10.37
C ALA A 69 -4.29 4.89 -9.32
N GLU A 70 -5.61 4.77 -9.27
CA GLU A 70 -6.30 3.84 -8.37
C GLU A 70 -5.86 2.39 -8.63
N ALA A 71 -5.83 1.98 -9.90
CA ALA A 71 -5.35 0.65 -10.29
C ALA A 71 -3.87 0.45 -9.93
N LEU A 72 -3.04 1.47 -10.14
CA LEU A 72 -1.63 1.43 -9.79
C LEU A 72 -1.43 1.24 -8.29
N VAL A 73 -2.10 2.03 -7.46
CA VAL A 73 -1.98 1.96 -5.99
C VAL A 73 -2.41 0.59 -5.50
N THR A 74 -3.53 0.07 -5.99
CA THR A 74 -4.02 -1.27 -5.63
C THR A 74 -2.99 -2.34 -5.99
N ARG A 75 -2.47 -2.31 -7.20
CA ARG A 75 -1.46 -3.27 -7.67
C ARG A 75 -0.17 -3.15 -6.88
N ALA A 76 0.27 -1.93 -6.59
CA ALA A 76 1.50 -1.69 -5.83
C ALA A 76 1.41 -2.26 -4.41
N HIS A 77 0.26 -2.10 -3.75
CA HIS A 77 0.05 -2.68 -2.43
C HIS A 77 0.01 -4.21 -2.49
N ALA A 78 -0.66 -4.78 -3.47
CA ALA A 78 -0.69 -6.24 -3.66
C ALA A 78 0.71 -6.80 -3.93
N GLU A 79 1.48 -6.16 -4.80
CA GLU A 79 2.87 -6.55 -5.08
C GLU A 79 3.75 -6.46 -3.85
N ALA A 80 3.60 -5.40 -3.05
CA ALA A 80 4.35 -5.20 -1.83
C ALA A 80 4.09 -6.34 -0.83
N VAL A 81 2.83 -6.75 -0.65
CA VAL A 81 2.46 -7.86 0.22
C VAL A 81 3.03 -9.18 -0.29
N GLU A 82 2.87 -9.49 -1.57
CA GLU A 82 3.37 -10.74 -2.14
C GLU A 82 4.88 -10.85 -2.05
N THR A 83 5.59 -9.77 -2.36
CA THR A 83 7.05 -9.73 -2.24
C THR A 83 7.49 -9.90 -0.80
N PHE A 84 6.81 -9.23 0.14
CA PHE A 84 7.07 -9.34 1.57
C PHE A 84 6.92 -10.78 2.06
N LEU A 85 5.83 -11.43 1.70
CA LEU A 85 5.58 -12.83 2.10
C LEU A 85 6.67 -13.76 1.55
N LYS A 86 7.03 -13.61 0.29
CA LYS A 86 8.09 -14.41 -0.34
C LYS A 86 9.44 -14.19 0.32
N SER A 87 9.82 -12.93 0.53
CA SER A 87 11.13 -12.58 1.09
C SER A 87 11.31 -13.09 2.51
N ASN A 88 10.24 -13.26 3.26
CA ASN A 88 10.26 -13.70 4.65
C ASN A 88 9.78 -15.14 4.82
N SER A 89 9.63 -15.88 3.73
CA SER A 89 9.18 -17.28 3.72
C SER A 89 7.85 -17.49 4.46
N LEU A 90 6.96 -16.53 4.33
CA LEU A 90 5.63 -16.56 4.94
C LEU A 90 4.59 -17.00 3.92
N THR A 91 3.55 -17.69 4.39
CA THR A 91 2.37 -18.00 3.59
C THR A 91 1.24 -17.07 3.98
N ARG A 92 0.24 -16.96 3.12
CA ARG A 92 -0.94 -16.15 3.41
C ARG A 92 -1.68 -16.64 4.65
N ASP A 93 -1.66 -17.95 4.92
CA ASP A 93 -2.29 -18.57 6.08
C ASP A 93 -1.65 -18.14 7.40
N ALA A 94 -0.40 -17.67 7.37
CA ALA A 94 0.30 -17.18 8.55
C ALA A 94 -0.16 -15.78 8.98
N ILE A 95 -0.92 -15.09 8.14
CA ILE A 95 -1.37 -13.71 8.37
C ILE A 95 -2.86 -13.69 8.67
N ASP A 96 -3.24 -13.09 9.78
CA ASP A 96 -4.64 -13.01 10.21
C ASP A 96 -5.38 -11.81 9.62
N VAL A 97 -4.67 -10.68 9.45
CA VAL A 97 -5.30 -9.45 8.96
C VAL A 97 -4.26 -8.58 8.23
N ILE A 98 -4.74 -7.86 7.21
CA ILE A 98 -3.95 -6.87 6.48
C ILE A 98 -4.69 -5.53 6.59
N GLY A 99 -3.97 -4.50 7.06
CA GLY A 99 -4.52 -3.16 7.20
C GLY A 99 -3.70 -2.12 6.45
N PHE A 100 -4.38 -1.15 5.87
CA PHE A 100 -3.74 -0.04 5.18
C PHE A 100 -4.63 1.21 5.15
#